data_8e64e279686033b25b44d7959fbb9823
#
_entry.id   8e64e279686033b25b44d7959fbb9823
#
_cell.length_a   1.000
_cell.length_b   1.000
_cell.length_c   1.000
_cell.angle_alpha   90.00
_cell.angle_beta   90.00
_cell.angle_gamma   90.00
#
_symmetry.space_group_name_H-M   'P 1'
#
loop_
_entity.id
_entity.type
_entity.pdbx_description
1 polymer ?
#
loop_
_entity_poly.entity_id
_entity_poly.type
_entity_poly.pdbx_seq_one_letter_code
_entity_poly.pdbx_strand_id
1 'polypeptide(L)'
;MNDMKRLLSYAGPYKRDMIFGAVLVLVETCFELFIPILISNLIDIGVANGDIPYIYRKGIQMGVCALCALVTGILYAHFAARATYGWGAEIRKAEYEKMQQYAFSNLDHFAVSSLITRMTTDVTVIQNMVSAGFRPITRGPSLLIMGIGLSFYMNPRLAFVFLVCTPLLGFILSLIVRRVAPMYTKLQSMVDRLNNVVQEGLTAIRAVKAFVRDEYEEDKFNEVNTDLTAASEQTFHYAVLNLPAFQGVMYTAIVLILWFGGNMILKKQLAVGNLTGFLSYVMQVMNSMMMIANVFLLLTRSMASAHRIVEVLDEKIVLTSPENGVTEVTEGSVEFDNVSFKYKEEAKEYALSDVTLKIKAGQTVGILGGTGSSKTTLVQLIPRLYDTSRGTVRVGGKDVRAYDLAALRDAVNIILQKNVLFSGTVRENLKWGNVDASDEEIWEACRAACADEFLNRMPDGLDTVLEQGASNLSGGQKQRLCIARALIGKAKILIFDDSTSAVDTATEKKIREALAARKNVTKTIIAQRVTSVMNTDQIIILDDGKVHRIGTHAELLADDPIYQEIYASQMKGGDENGSESL
;
A
#
# COMPACT_ATOMS: atom_id res chain seq x y z
N MET A 1 -8.44 -14.03 11.53
CA MET A 1 -7.89 -15.39 11.28
C MET A 1 -8.00 -15.84 9.83
N ASN A 2 -9.06 -15.51 9.11
CA ASN A 2 -9.20 -15.82 7.69
C ASN A 2 -8.16 -15.09 6.82
N ASP A 3 -7.89 -13.83 7.11
CA ASP A 3 -6.95 -13.01 6.35
C ASP A 3 -5.51 -13.57 6.41
N MET A 4 -5.06 -13.98 7.60
CA MET A 4 -3.74 -14.61 7.75
C MET A 4 -3.66 -15.95 6.98
N LYS A 5 -4.74 -16.75 6.97
CA LYS A 5 -4.80 -17.97 6.16
C LYS A 5 -4.73 -17.65 4.66
N ARG A 6 -5.40 -16.58 4.22
CA ARG A 6 -5.35 -16.08 2.85
C ARG A 6 -3.92 -15.70 2.45
N LEU A 7 -3.22 -14.93 3.30
CA LEU A 7 -1.82 -14.57 3.05
C LEU A 7 -0.88 -15.77 3.05
N LEU A 8 -1.10 -16.76 3.92
CA LEU A 8 -0.31 -18.00 3.93
C LEU A 8 -0.46 -18.82 2.64
N SER A 9 -1.51 -18.62 1.84
CA SER A 9 -1.61 -19.29 0.54
C SER A 9 -0.51 -18.86 -0.43
N TYR A 10 -0.01 -17.63 -0.31
CA TYR A 10 1.12 -17.11 -1.10
C TYR A 10 2.49 -17.64 -0.64
N ALA A 11 2.55 -18.37 0.48
CA ALA A 11 3.76 -19.03 0.94
C ALA A 11 4.08 -20.33 0.16
N GLY A 12 3.32 -20.65 -0.89
CA GLY A 12 3.44 -21.91 -1.66
C GLY A 12 4.88 -22.33 -1.96
N PRO A 13 5.72 -21.47 -2.58
CA PRO A 13 7.12 -21.78 -2.91
C PRO A 13 7.99 -22.05 -1.68
N TYR A 14 7.67 -21.44 -0.55
CA TYR A 14 8.48 -21.46 0.69
C TYR A 14 7.94 -22.38 1.78
N LYS A 15 6.86 -23.15 1.52
CA LYS A 15 6.26 -24.08 2.49
C LYS A 15 7.27 -25.11 3.02
N ARG A 16 8.16 -25.60 2.15
CA ARG A 16 9.20 -26.56 2.55
C ARG A 16 10.17 -25.91 3.54
N ASP A 17 10.62 -24.69 3.28
CA ASP A 17 11.55 -23.97 4.15
C ASP A 17 10.91 -23.68 5.52
N MET A 18 9.60 -23.36 5.56
CA MET A 18 8.84 -23.19 6.81
C MET A 18 8.77 -24.51 7.61
N ILE A 19 8.46 -25.63 6.94
CA ILE A 19 8.37 -26.94 7.60
C ILE A 19 9.74 -27.37 8.12
N PHE A 20 10.81 -27.24 7.30
CA PHE A 20 12.17 -27.54 7.75
C PHE A 20 12.59 -26.65 8.92
N GLY A 21 12.27 -25.36 8.87
CA GLY A 21 12.52 -24.44 9.98
C GLY A 21 11.83 -24.89 11.26
N ALA A 22 10.55 -25.27 11.20
CA ALA A 22 9.82 -25.78 12.37
C ALA A 22 10.44 -27.07 12.94
N VAL A 23 10.81 -28.02 12.08
CA VAL A 23 11.46 -29.28 12.49
C VAL A 23 12.79 -28.98 13.15
N LEU A 24 13.62 -28.09 12.59
CA LEU A 24 14.92 -27.72 13.16
C LEU A 24 14.77 -27.11 14.57
N VAL A 25 13.77 -26.25 14.78
CA VAL A 25 13.47 -25.69 16.12
C VAL A 25 13.04 -26.76 17.10
N LEU A 26 12.25 -27.75 16.67
CA LEU A 26 11.87 -28.88 17.52
C LEU A 26 13.09 -29.71 17.91
N VAL A 27 13.98 -30.03 16.97
CA VAL A 27 15.22 -30.77 17.20
C VAL A 27 16.15 -30.00 18.13
N GLU A 28 16.34 -28.70 17.90
CA GLU A 28 17.08 -27.80 18.79
C GLU A 28 16.55 -27.87 20.22
N THR A 29 15.22 -27.76 20.38
CA THR A 29 14.52 -27.79 21.66
C THR A 29 14.75 -29.14 22.37
N CYS A 30 14.74 -30.26 21.65
CA CYS A 30 15.05 -31.56 22.20
C CYS A 30 16.47 -31.61 22.79
N PHE A 31 17.48 -31.17 22.03
CA PHE A 31 18.86 -31.16 22.54
C PHE A 31 19.02 -30.28 23.78
N GLU A 32 18.39 -29.12 23.82
CA GLU A 32 18.42 -28.24 24.99
C GLU A 32 17.77 -28.89 26.23
N LEU A 33 16.64 -29.58 26.05
CA LEU A 33 15.93 -30.25 27.15
C LEU A 33 16.64 -31.50 27.67
N PHE A 34 17.55 -32.10 26.89
CA PHE A 34 18.38 -33.20 27.36
C PHE A 34 19.51 -32.76 28.30
N ILE A 35 19.97 -31.50 28.19
CA ILE A 35 21.11 -31.01 29.02
C ILE A 35 20.82 -31.09 30.52
N PRO A 36 19.65 -30.68 31.06
CA PRO A 36 19.34 -30.82 32.49
C PRO A 36 19.37 -32.26 32.99
N ILE A 37 18.94 -33.23 32.16
CA ILE A 37 19.03 -34.66 32.51
C ILE A 37 20.50 -35.13 32.60
N LEU A 38 21.32 -34.67 31.64
CA LEU A 38 22.75 -35.00 31.65
C LEU A 38 23.47 -34.41 32.88
N ILE A 39 23.09 -33.15 33.26
CA ILE A 39 23.60 -32.50 34.48
C ILE A 39 23.18 -33.30 35.71
N SER A 40 21.91 -33.69 35.79
CA SER A 40 21.41 -34.51 36.90
C SER A 40 22.22 -35.80 37.06
N ASN A 41 22.38 -36.55 35.96
CA ASN A 41 23.15 -37.81 35.99
C ASN A 41 24.64 -37.60 36.29
N LEU A 42 25.23 -36.51 35.81
CA LEU A 42 26.62 -36.16 36.08
C LEU A 42 26.83 -35.93 37.57
N ILE A 43 25.93 -35.24 38.26
CA ILE A 43 26.00 -34.97 39.70
C ILE A 43 25.70 -36.22 40.49
N ASP A 44 24.59 -36.93 40.20
CA ASP A 44 24.08 -38.04 41.02
C ASP A 44 24.91 -39.30 40.90
N ILE A 45 25.56 -39.54 39.76
CA ILE A 45 26.37 -40.75 39.52
C ILE A 45 27.86 -40.40 39.49
N GLY A 46 28.25 -39.40 38.69
CA GLY A 46 29.66 -39.08 38.49
C GLY A 46 30.30 -38.45 39.71
N VAL A 47 29.73 -37.32 40.19
CA VAL A 47 30.29 -36.61 41.35
C VAL A 47 30.09 -37.38 42.65
N ALA A 48 28.91 -37.97 42.88
CA ALA A 48 28.58 -38.69 44.10
C ALA A 48 29.45 -39.93 44.30
N ASN A 49 29.89 -40.62 43.23
CA ASN A 49 30.74 -41.80 43.29
C ASN A 49 32.22 -41.49 43.00
N GLY A 50 32.58 -40.25 42.67
CA GLY A 50 33.96 -39.90 42.31
C GLY A 50 34.40 -40.48 40.95
N ASP A 51 33.46 -40.89 40.07
CA ASP A 51 33.75 -41.52 38.78
C ASP A 51 34.12 -40.46 37.72
N ILE A 52 35.42 -40.13 37.65
CA ILE A 52 35.99 -39.17 36.74
C ILE A 52 35.71 -39.54 35.26
N PRO A 53 35.92 -40.80 34.80
CA PRO A 53 35.54 -41.20 33.42
C PRO A 53 34.08 -40.96 33.08
N TYR A 54 33.17 -41.20 34.01
CA TYR A 54 31.74 -40.93 33.81
C TYR A 54 31.45 -39.44 33.66
N ILE A 55 32.11 -38.58 34.47
CA ILE A 55 32.00 -37.13 34.39
C ILE A 55 32.46 -36.64 33.01
N TYR A 56 33.63 -37.07 32.53
CA TYR A 56 34.11 -36.71 31.20
C TYR A 56 33.16 -37.17 30.11
N ARG A 57 32.64 -38.39 30.14
CA ARG A 57 31.69 -38.91 29.17
C ARG A 57 30.41 -38.09 29.14
N LYS A 58 29.83 -37.69 30.28
CA LYS A 58 28.64 -36.85 30.39
C LYS A 58 28.91 -35.41 29.92
N GLY A 59 30.08 -34.86 30.26
CA GLY A 59 30.53 -33.56 29.80
C GLY A 59 30.64 -33.50 28.25
N ILE A 60 31.23 -34.53 27.65
CA ILE A 60 31.31 -34.64 26.17
C ILE A 60 29.91 -34.75 25.57
N GLN A 61 28.98 -35.55 26.15
CA GLN A 61 27.60 -35.65 25.69
C GLN A 61 26.87 -34.29 25.73
N MET A 62 27.06 -33.52 26.80
CA MET A 62 26.52 -32.17 26.92
C MET A 62 27.10 -31.24 25.84
N GLY A 63 28.42 -31.31 25.59
CA GLY A 63 29.09 -30.56 24.53
C GLY A 63 28.54 -30.90 23.15
N VAL A 64 28.30 -32.18 22.86
CA VAL A 64 27.68 -32.63 21.60
C VAL A 64 26.25 -32.10 21.50
N CYS A 65 25.43 -32.18 22.55
CA CYS A 65 24.07 -31.64 22.55
C CYS A 65 24.09 -30.12 22.28
N ALA A 66 24.98 -29.37 22.92
CA ALA A 66 25.13 -27.95 22.71
C ALA A 66 25.56 -27.61 21.26
N LEU A 67 26.50 -28.39 20.71
CA LEU A 67 26.94 -28.22 19.32
C LEU A 67 25.82 -28.54 18.33
N CYS A 68 25.04 -29.61 18.55
CA CYS A 68 23.90 -29.96 17.73
C CYS A 68 22.81 -28.87 17.81
N ALA A 69 22.54 -28.31 18.98
CA ALA A 69 21.62 -27.21 19.16
C ALA A 69 22.10 -25.95 18.40
N LEU A 70 23.40 -25.64 18.46
CA LEU A 70 24.00 -24.54 17.71
C LEU A 70 23.82 -24.71 16.19
N VAL A 71 24.17 -25.89 15.66
CA VAL A 71 24.10 -26.20 14.23
C VAL A 71 22.64 -26.12 13.74
N THR A 72 21.71 -26.73 14.49
CA THR A 72 20.28 -26.68 14.15
C THR A 72 19.72 -25.27 14.23
N GLY A 73 20.18 -24.44 15.18
CA GLY A 73 19.82 -23.02 15.28
C GLY A 73 20.31 -22.18 14.09
N ILE A 74 21.54 -22.41 13.62
CA ILE A 74 22.09 -21.73 12.45
C ILE A 74 21.31 -22.14 11.18
N LEU A 75 21.06 -23.44 11.00
CA LEU A 75 20.28 -23.92 9.87
C LEU A 75 18.85 -23.37 9.89
N TYR A 76 18.22 -23.34 11.06
CA TYR A 76 16.92 -22.70 11.24
C TYR A 76 16.93 -21.24 10.76
N ALA A 77 17.93 -20.44 11.18
CA ALA A 77 18.00 -19.04 10.81
C ALA A 77 18.06 -18.85 9.30
N HIS A 78 18.79 -19.73 8.59
CA HIS A 78 18.86 -19.70 7.13
C HIS A 78 17.49 -19.97 6.48
N PHE A 79 16.81 -21.06 6.85
CA PHE A 79 15.50 -21.41 6.29
C PHE A 79 14.41 -20.40 6.67
N ALA A 80 14.43 -19.90 7.91
CA ALA A 80 13.50 -18.91 8.40
C ALA A 80 13.63 -17.57 7.65
N ALA A 81 14.86 -17.10 7.42
CA ALA A 81 15.12 -15.89 6.65
C ALA A 81 14.59 -16.03 5.21
N ARG A 82 14.96 -17.13 4.53
CA ARG A 82 14.51 -17.40 3.17
C ARG A 82 12.98 -17.48 3.07
N ALA A 83 12.33 -18.18 4.00
CA ALA A 83 10.89 -18.31 4.04
C ALA A 83 10.19 -16.96 4.29
N THR A 84 10.67 -16.18 5.26
CA THR A 84 10.06 -14.91 5.65
C THR A 84 10.16 -13.86 4.55
N TYR A 85 11.36 -13.63 4.04
CA TYR A 85 11.57 -12.58 3.03
C TYR A 85 11.04 -12.99 1.65
N GLY A 86 11.16 -14.27 1.29
CA GLY A 86 10.59 -14.81 0.08
C GLY A 86 9.06 -14.72 0.06
N TRP A 87 8.41 -15.11 1.16
CA TRP A 87 6.96 -14.97 1.28
C TRP A 87 6.49 -13.51 1.19
N GLY A 88 7.19 -12.58 1.84
CA GLY A 88 6.87 -11.16 1.70
C GLY A 88 7.06 -10.62 0.29
N ALA A 89 8.04 -11.13 -0.46
CA ALA A 89 8.21 -10.78 -1.86
C ALA A 89 7.03 -11.25 -2.73
N GLU A 90 6.53 -12.48 -2.49
CA GLU A 90 5.35 -13.00 -3.20
C GLU A 90 4.08 -12.20 -2.88
N ILE A 91 3.90 -11.76 -1.64
CA ILE A 91 2.76 -10.89 -1.28
C ILE A 91 2.86 -9.56 -2.04
N ARG A 92 4.03 -8.88 -2.01
CA ARG A 92 4.23 -7.62 -2.75
C ARG A 92 3.99 -7.78 -4.24
N LYS A 93 4.47 -8.88 -4.83
CA LYS A 93 4.25 -9.20 -6.23
C LYS A 93 2.76 -9.35 -6.53
N ALA A 94 2.04 -10.12 -5.72
CA ALA A 94 0.61 -10.33 -5.88
C ALA A 94 -0.21 -9.03 -5.72
N GLU A 95 0.13 -8.18 -4.74
CA GLU A 95 -0.49 -6.87 -4.57
C GLU A 95 -0.24 -5.97 -5.79
N TYR A 96 1.01 -5.92 -6.28
CA TYR A 96 1.35 -5.09 -7.43
C TYR A 96 0.64 -5.56 -8.70
N GLU A 97 0.65 -6.88 -8.99
CA GLU A 97 -0.06 -7.47 -10.11
C GLU A 97 -1.57 -7.18 -10.04
N LYS A 98 -2.15 -7.24 -8.84
CA LYS A 98 -3.55 -6.91 -8.61
C LYS A 98 -3.86 -5.44 -8.86
N MET A 99 -3.02 -4.52 -8.37
CA MET A 99 -3.17 -3.08 -8.58
C MET A 99 -3.06 -2.68 -10.05
N GLN A 100 -2.20 -3.36 -10.84
CA GLN A 100 -2.11 -3.12 -12.29
C GLN A 100 -3.41 -3.46 -13.04
N GLN A 101 -4.26 -4.30 -12.47
CA GLN A 101 -5.56 -4.66 -13.03
C GLN A 101 -6.69 -3.75 -12.58
N TYR A 102 -6.44 -2.83 -11.66
CA TYR A 102 -7.46 -1.91 -11.13
C TYR A 102 -7.97 -0.96 -12.19
N ALA A 103 -9.28 -0.75 -12.18
CA ALA A 103 -9.93 0.35 -12.88
C ALA A 103 -9.77 1.67 -12.09
N PHE A 104 -10.08 2.80 -12.71
CA PHE A 104 -10.08 4.09 -12.03
C PHE A 104 -11.02 4.09 -10.81
N SER A 105 -12.19 3.46 -10.92
CA SER A 105 -13.13 3.32 -9.80
C SER A 105 -12.54 2.58 -8.59
N ASN A 106 -11.67 1.57 -8.81
CA ASN A 106 -10.97 0.91 -7.72
C ASN A 106 -9.91 1.86 -7.09
N LEU A 107 -9.21 2.66 -7.92
CA LEU A 107 -8.22 3.64 -7.44
C LEU A 107 -8.87 4.81 -6.70
N ASP A 108 -10.11 5.17 -7.03
CA ASP A 108 -10.88 6.17 -6.29
C ASP A 108 -11.27 5.69 -4.88
N HIS A 109 -11.40 4.37 -4.70
CA HIS A 109 -11.66 3.74 -3.39
C HIS A 109 -10.42 3.77 -2.49
N PHE A 110 -9.23 3.63 -3.07
CA PHE A 110 -7.97 3.60 -2.33
C PHE A 110 -7.11 4.85 -2.59
N ALA A 111 -6.75 5.58 -1.55
CA ALA A 111 -5.73 6.61 -1.68
C ALA A 111 -4.38 5.97 -2.08
N VAL A 112 -3.67 6.55 -3.05
CA VAL A 112 -2.37 6.05 -3.53
C VAL A 112 -1.35 5.88 -2.38
N SER A 113 -1.31 6.83 -1.44
CA SER A 113 -0.47 6.75 -0.25
C SER A 113 -0.79 5.52 0.62
N SER A 114 -2.08 5.15 0.72
CA SER A 114 -2.52 3.96 1.44
C SER A 114 -2.06 2.68 0.74
N LEU A 115 -2.14 2.60 -0.59
CA LEU A 115 -1.65 1.46 -1.37
C LEU A 115 -0.13 1.27 -1.21
N ILE A 116 0.63 2.37 -1.24
CA ILE A 116 2.08 2.33 -0.99
C ILE A 116 2.37 1.79 0.42
N THR A 117 1.65 2.26 1.44
CA THR A 117 1.82 1.80 2.82
C THR A 117 1.51 0.30 2.96
N ARG A 118 0.49 -0.20 2.27
CA ARG A 118 0.12 -1.63 2.27
C ARG A 118 1.23 -2.48 1.68
N MET A 119 1.77 -2.11 0.53
CA MET A 119 2.89 -2.82 -0.12
C MET A 119 4.21 -2.77 0.66
N THR A 120 4.45 -1.72 1.41
CA THR A 120 5.74 -1.49 2.11
C THR A 120 5.64 -1.82 3.59
N THR A 121 5.01 -0.96 4.37
CA THR A 121 4.96 -1.05 5.83
C THR A 121 4.16 -2.25 6.29
N ASP A 122 2.96 -2.49 5.74
CA ASP A 122 2.10 -3.59 6.18
C ASP A 122 2.72 -4.96 5.87
N VAL A 123 3.29 -5.13 4.68
CA VAL A 123 4.03 -6.37 4.36
C VAL A 123 5.24 -6.53 5.28
N THR A 124 5.95 -5.45 5.62
CA THR A 124 7.08 -5.50 6.57
C THR A 124 6.62 -5.90 7.97
N VAL A 125 5.47 -5.40 8.44
CA VAL A 125 4.86 -5.82 9.73
C VAL A 125 4.57 -7.32 9.73
N ILE A 126 4.01 -7.85 8.64
CA ILE A 126 3.75 -9.29 8.49
C ILE A 126 5.06 -10.08 8.45
N GLN A 127 6.08 -9.62 7.72
CA GLN A 127 7.41 -10.26 7.70
C GLN A 127 8.03 -10.28 9.10
N ASN A 128 7.97 -9.18 9.84
CA ASN A 128 8.50 -9.09 11.21
C ASN A 128 7.75 -10.03 12.16
N MET A 129 6.43 -10.17 12.00
CA MET A 129 5.64 -11.14 12.75
C MET A 129 6.12 -12.56 12.51
N VAL A 130 6.40 -12.93 11.27
CA VAL A 130 6.93 -14.28 10.96
C VAL A 130 8.39 -14.42 11.42
N SER A 131 9.25 -13.45 11.13
CA SER A 131 10.67 -13.51 11.53
C SER A 131 10.86 -13.61 13.05
N ALA A 132 10.19 -12.74 13.80
CA ALA A 132 10.30 -12.71 15.26
C ALA A 132 9.41 -13.75 15.97
N GLY A 133 8.29 -14.15 15.33
CA GLY A 133 7.28 -15.02 15.91
C GLY A 133 7.45 -16.51 15.60
N PHE A 134 8.06 -16.87 14.48
CA PHE A 134 8.11 -18.25 14.00
C PHE A 134 8.83 -19.19 14.97
N ARG A 135 10.01 -18.78 15.47
CA ARG A 135 10.76 -19.56 16.47
C ARG A 135 10.00 -19.65 17.81
N PRO A 136 9.53 -18.55 18.43
CA PRO A 136 8.72 -18.60 19.64
C PRO A 136 7.42 -19.38 19.52
N ILE A 137 6.71 -19.32 18.38
CA ILE A 137 5.47 -20.10 18.12
C ILE A 137 5.73 -21.60 18.18
N THR A 138 6.86 -22.04 17.65
CA THR A 138 7.21 -23.47 17.62
C THR A 138 7.88 -23.90 18.91
N ARG A 139 8.86 -23.13 19.39
CA ARG A 139 9.68 -23.46 20.55
C ARG A 139 8.93 -23.33 21.88
N GLY A 140 8.11 -22.26 22.05
CA GLY A 140 7.40 -21.99 23.30
C GLY A 140 6.49 -23.14 23.73
N PRO A 141 5.52 -23.57 22.90
CA PRO A 141 4.67 -24.72 23.24
C PRO A 141 5.45 -26.02 23.40
N SER A 142 6.51 -26.22 22.60
CA SER A 142 7.35 -27.44 22.69
C SER A 142 8.14 -27.50 23.99
N LEU A 143 8.78 -26.41 24.42
CA LEU A 143 9.45 -26.29 25.72
C LEU A 143 8.48 -26.50 26.88
N LEU A 144 7.26 -25.94 26.77
CA LEU A 144 6.25 -26.08 27.80
C LEU A 144 5.82 -27.55 27.96
N ILE A 145 5.41 -28.19 26.87
CA ILE A 145 4.87 -29.55 26.88
C ILE A 145 5.97 -30.55 27.23
N MET A 146 7.11 -30.49 26.52
CA MET A 146 8.22 -31.44 26.73
C MET A 146 8.93 -31.19 28.07
N GLY A 147 9.12 -29.93 28.48
CA GLY A 147 9.75 -29.59 29.76
C GLY A 147 8.93 -30.07 30.96
N ILE A 148 7.60 -29.87 30.94
CA ILE A 148 6.70 -30.44 31.96
C ILE A 148 6.73 -31.97 31.89
N GLY A 149 6.65 -32.58 30.70
CA GLY A 149 6.69 -34.02 30.51
C GLY A 149 7.96 -34.65 31.08
N LEU A 150 9.14 -34.08 30.80
CA LEU A 150 10.41 -34.55 31.33
C LEU A 150 10.52 -34.31 32.85
N SER A 151 9.93 -33.26 33.38
CA SER A 151 9.83 -33.02 34.81
C SER A 151 9.02 -34.11 35.50
N PHE A 152 7.88 -34.54 34.93
CA PHE A 152 7.10 -35.68 35.43
C PHE A 152 7.86 -36.99 35.35
N TYR A 153 8.66 -37.19 34.30
CA TYR A 153 9.53 -38.38 34.18
C TYR A 153 10.61 -38.43 35.30
N MET A 154 11.20 -37.26 35.63
CA MET A 154 12.23 -37.20 36.70
C MET A 154 11.63 -37.40 38.11
N ASN A 155 10.59 -36.64 38.42
CA ASN A 155 9.88 -36.81 39.70
C ASN A 155 8.46 -36.25 39.66
N PRO A 156 7.41 -37.09 39.67
CA PRO A 156 6.02 -36.64 39.56
C PRO A 156 5.59 -35.71 40.70
N ARG A 157 6.08 -35.91 41.93
CA ARG A 157 5.69 -35.10 43.09
C ARG A 157 6.17 -33.65 42.96
N LEU A 158 7.39 -33.43 42.52
CA LEU A 158 7.93 -32.08 42.27
C LEU A 158 7.33 -31.45 41.03
N ALA A 159 6.99 -32.24 40.00
CA ALA A 159 6.39 -31.74 38.78
C ALA A 159 5.00 -31.10 38.99
N PHE A 160 4.26 -31.45 40.06
CA PHE A 160 3.02 -30.78 40.44
C PHE A 160 3.19 -29.27 40.69
N VAL A 161 4.40 -28.81 41.08
CA VAL A 161 4.68 -27.37 41.20
C VAL A 161 4.46 -26.64 39.85
N PHE A 162 4.86 -27.26 38.74
CA PHE A 162 4.61 -26.69 37.41
C PHE A 162 3.14 -26.64 37.09
N LEU A 163 2.37 -27.68 37.49
CA LEU A 163 0.92 -27.73 37.22
C LEU A 163 0.16 -26.60 37.92
N VAL A 164 0.69 -26.09 39.04
CA VAL A 164 0.12 -24.95 39.77
C VAL A 164 0.68 -23.62 39.29
N CYS A 165 2.00 -23.51 39.21
CA CYS A 165 2.67 -22.23 38.90
C CYS A 165 2.47 -21.79 37.43
N THR A 166 2.41 -22.74 36.48
CA THR A 166 2.24 -22.39 35.06
C THR A 166 0.86 -21.79 34.76
N PRO A 167 -0.27 -22.40 35.16
CA PRO A 167 -1.58 -21.79 35.00
C PRO A 167 -1.75 -20.47 35.78
N LEU A 168 -1.16 -20.39 37.00
CA LEU A 168 -1.16 -19.17 37.80
C LEU A 168 -0.47 -18.02 37.05
N LEU A 169 0.70 -18.28 36.49
CA LEU A 169 1.42 -17.30 35.66
C LEU A 169 0.59 -16.90 34.46
N GLY A 170 0.04 -17.87 33.71
CA GLY A 170 -0.84 -17.61 32.56
C GLY A 170 -2.05 -16.75 32.93
N PHE A 171 -2.67 -17.00 34.08
CA PHE A 171 -3.78 -16.19 34.57
C PHE A 171 -3.37 -14.75 34.89
N ILE A 172 -2.26 -14.57 35.65
CA ILE A 172 -1.74 -13.23 35.99
C ILE A 172 -1.39 -12.45 34.73
N LEU A 173 -0.64 -13.07 33.80
CA LEU A 173 -0.28 -12.42 32.53
C LEU A 173 -1.51 -12.04 31.71
N SER A 174 -2.52 -12.92 31.66
CA SER A 174 -3.78 -12.62 30.97
C SER A 174 -4.51 -11.43 31.57
N LEU A 175 -4.53 -11.29 32.90
CA LEU A 175 -5.13 -10.13 33.57
C LEU A 175 -4.38 -8.83 33.22
N ILE A 176 -3.04 -8.85 33.25
CA ILE A 176 -2.21 -7.69 32.90
C ILE A 176 -2.47 -7.30 31.43
N VAL A 177 -2.41 -8.26 30.51
CA VAL A 177 -2.62 -8.01 29.07
C VAL A 177 -4.00 -7.42 28.80
N ARG A 178 -5.06 -7.99 29.42
CA ARG A 178 -6.43 -7.47 29.27
C ARG A 178 -6.58 -6.03 29.75
N ARG A 179 -5.83 -5.63 30.78
CA ARG A 179 -5.84 -4.26 31.30
C ARG A 179 -5.02 -3.31 30.42
N VAL A 180 -3.87 -3.75 29.95
CA VAL A 180 -2.88 -2.94 29.23
C VAL A 180 -3.25 -2.77 27.74
N ALA A 181 -3.85 -3.76 27.10
CA ALA A 181 -4.20 -3.71 25.69
C ALA A 181 -5.06 -2.49 25.30
N PRO A 182 -6.17 -2.16 26.01
CA PRO A 182 -6.95 -0.95 25.67
C PRO A 182 -6.18 0.34 25.94
N MET A 183 -5.25 0.35 26.91
CA MET A 183 -4.41 1.50 27.19
C MET A 183 -3.42 1.76 26.04
N TYR A 184 -2.85 0.72 25.45
CA TYR A 184 -2.02 0.86 24.23
C TYR A 184 -2.82 1.41 23.05
N THR A 185 -4.08 1.01 22.89
CA THR A 185 -4.95 1.57 21.84
C THR A 185 -5.19 3.07 22.06
N LYS A 186 -5.46 3.48 23.31
CA LYS A 186 -5.60 4.89 23.67
C LYS A 186 -4.28 5.66 23.44
N LEU A 187 -3.15 5.09 23.87
CA LEU A 187 -1.83 5.67 23.65
C LEU A 187 -1.57 5.90 22.15
N GLN A 188 -1.89 4.91 21.32
CA GLN A 188 -1.74 5.04 19.86
C GLN A 188 -2.60 6.20 19.32
N SER A 189 -3.85 6.35 19.77
CA SER A 189 -4.69 7.47 19.32
C SER A 189 -4.14 8.85 19.75
N MET A 190 -3.41 8.94 20.87
CA MET A 190 -2.73 10.18 21.26
C MET A 190 -1.51 10.45 20.39
N VAL A 191 -0.75 9.42 20.01
CA VAL A 191 0.35 9.55 19.04
C VAL A 191 -0.18 10.02 17.68
N ASP A 192 -1.31 9.47 17.22
CA ASP A 192 -1.92 9.91 15.96
C ASP A 192 -2.40 11.37 16.04
N ARG A 193 -2.96 11.79 17.19
CA ARG A 193 -3.35 13.19 17.42
C ARG A 193 -2.13 14.12 17.38
N LEU A 194 -1.02 13.73 18.02
CA LEU A 194 0.23 14.49 17.96
C LEU A 194 0.76 14.60 16.54
N ASN A 195 0.80 13.51 15.80
CA ASN A 195 1.23 13.49 14.40
C ASN A 195 0.40 14.43 13.54
N ASN A 196 -0.93 14.46 13.74
CA ASN A 196 -1.82 15.36 13.00
C ASN A 196 -1.51 16.84 13.30
N VAL A 197 -1.28 17.21 14.57
CA VAL A 197 -0.90 18.58 14.94
C VAL A 197 0.41 18.98 14.29
N VAL A 198 1.43 18.11 14.37
CA VAL A 198 2.74 18.37 13.75
C VAL A 198 2.63 18.47 12.22
N GLN A 199 1.88 17.57 11.59
CA GLN A 199 1.68 17.60 10.14
C GLN A 199 0.95 18.86 9.68
N GLU A 200 -0.10 19.28 10.40
CA GLU A 200 -0.84 20.51 10.13
C GLU A 200 0.07 21.73 10.25
N GLY A 201 0.78 21.86 11.37
CA GLY A 201 1.69 22.97 11.62
C GLY A 201 2.83 23.06 10.60
N LEU A 202 3.46 21.93 10.23
CA LEU A 202 4.53 21.91 9.21
C LEU A 202 4.01 22.18 7.81
N THR A 203 2.83 21.68 7.46
CA THR A 203 2.23 21.93 6.14
C THR A 203 1.85 23.41 6.00
N ALA A 204 1.33 24.00 7.07
CA ALA A 204 0.92 25.42 7.13
C ALA A 204 2.03 26.35 7.63
N ILE A 205 3.29 25.92 7.76
CA ILE A 205 4.37 26.67 8.41
C ILE A 205 4.56 28.09 7.85
N ARG A 206 4.36 28.26 6.52
CA ARG A 206 4.44 29.58 5.88
C ARG A 206 3.33 30.51 6.37
N ALA A 207 2.11 29.98 6.57
CA ALA A 207 0.99 30.75 7.12
C ALA A 207 1.22 31.07 8.59
N VAL A 208 1.67 30.10 9.40
CA VAL A 208 2.02 30.31 10.82
C VAL A 208 3.01 31.47 10.95
N LYS A 209 4.08 31.47 10.14
CA LYS A 209 5.10 32.53 10.13
C LYS A 209 4.56 33.87 9.61
N ALA A 210 3.73 33.84 8.55
CA ALA A 210 3.15 35.06 7.98
C ALA A 210 2.18 35.78 8.93
N PHE A 211 1.45 35.01 9.76
CA PHE A 211 0.50 35.55 10.73
C PHE A 211 1.06 35.66 12.16
N VAL A 212 2.35 35.35 12.36
CA VAL A 212 3.04 35.40 13.67
C VAL A 212 2.25 34.62 14.74
N ARG A 213 1.91 33.35 14.44
CA ARG A 213 1.13 32.48 15.31
C ARG A 213 1.96 31.31 15.88
N ASP A 214 3.26 31.53 16.06
CA ASP A 214 4.18 30.51 16.59
C ASP A 214 3.76 30.05 17.99
N GLU A 215 3.47 30.98 18.90
CA GLU A 215 3.08 30.71 20.27
C GLU A 215 1.78 29.89 20.36
N TYR A 216 0.80 30.19 19.50
CA TYR A 216 -0.45 29.42 19.42
C TYR A 216 -0.23 27.96 19.01
N GLU A 217 0.63 27.71 18.00
CA GLU A 217 0.95 26.36 17.56
C GLU A 217 1.81 25.61 18.59
N GLU A 218 2.71 26.29 19.30
CA GLU A 218 3.47 25.72 20.41
C GLU A 218 2.56 25.31 21.58
N ASP A 219 1.59 26.14 21.95
CA ASP A 219 0.61 25.83 23.00
C ASP A 219 -0.24 24.62 22.62
N LYS A 220 -0.74 24.59 21.37
CA LYS A 220 -1.50 23.46 20.82
C LYS A 220 -0.70 22.15 20.82
N PHE A 221 0.58 22.22 20.46
CA PHE A 221 1.49 21.09 20.53
C PHE A 221 1.72 20.65 21.98
N ASN A 222 1.99 21.56 22.89
CA ASN A 222 2.26 21.30 24.30
C ASN A 222 1.08 20.64 25.01
N GLU A 223 -0.16 21.06 24.71
CA GLU A 223 -1.38 20.41 25.23
C GLU A 223 -1.42 18.94 24.85
N VAL A 224 -1.28 18.65 23.54
CA VAL A 224 -1.36 17.27 23.03
C VAL A 224 -0.16 16.43 23.51
N ASN A 225 1.02 17.02 23.61
CA ASN A 225 2.22 16.35 24.10
C ASN A 225 2.10 15.99 25.60
N THR A 226 1.48 16.86 26.39
CA THR A 226 1.19 16.60 27.81
C THR A 226 0.20 15.45 27.98
N ASP A 227 -0.88 15.45 27.18
CA ASP A 227 -1.86 14.36 27.15
C ASP A 227 -1.21 13.02 26.76
N LEU A 228 -0.34 13.02 25.74
CA LEU A 228 0.43 11.86 25.31
C LEU A 228 1.36 11.36 26.42
N THR A 229 2.05 12.28 27.11
CA THR A 229 2.94 11.93 28.22
C THR A 229 2.16 11.25 29.34
N ALA A 230 1.03 11.83 29.78
CA ALA A 230 0.19 11.25 30.81
C ALA A 230 -0.35 9.84 30.41
N ALA A 231 -0.82 9.70 29.17
CA ALA A 231 -1.27 8.40 28.65
C ALA A 231 -0.14 7.36 28.56
N SER A 232 1.07 7.80 28.21
CA SER A 232 2.27 6.98 28.17
C SER A 232 2.66 6.47 29.56
N GLU A 233 2.80 7.39 30.53
CA GLU A 233 3.13 7.07 31.90
C GLU A 233 2.14 6.07 32.50
N GLN A 234 0.84 6.31 32.33
CA GLN A 234 -0.18 5.40 32.83
C GLN A 234 -0.09 4.02 32.18
N THR A 235 0.14 3.95 30.86
CA THR A 235 0.25 2.69 30.12
C THR A 235 1.47 1.90 30.56
N PHE A 236 2.62 2.56 30.64
CA PHE A 236 3.87 1.92 31.04
C PHE A 236 3.88 1.52 32.52
N HIS A 237 3.22 2.26 33.40
CA HIS A 237 3.08 1.88 34.82
C HIS A 237 2.45 0.50 34.99
N TYR A 238 1.41 0.18 34.21
CA TYR A 238 0.81 -1.15 34.21
C TYR A 238 1.62 -2.19 33.41
N ALA A 239 2.21 -1.78 32.31
CA ALA A 239 2.98 -2.68 31.46
C ALA A 239 4.25 -3.20 32.16
N VAL A 240 4.90 -2.36 32.96
CA VAL A 240 6.10 -2.75 33.77
C VAL A 240 5.79 -3.87 34.75
N LEU A 241 4.55 -4.01 35.24
CA LEU A 241 4.18 -5.09 36.17
C LEU A 241 4.32 -6.49 35.58
N ASN A 242 4.42 -6.61 34.26
CA ASN A 242 4.57 -7.90 33.58
C ASN A 242 5.83 -8.65 34.02
N LEU A 243 6.98 -7.96 34.08
CA LEU A 243 8.25 -8.57 34.45
C LEU A 243 8.32 -8.96 35.95
N PRO A 244 7.97 -8.11 36.93
CA PRO A 244 7.88 -8.47 38.33
C PRO A 244 6.90 -9.62 38.61
N ALA A 245 5.73 -9.62 37.94
CA ALA A 245 4.77 -10.72 38.08
C ALA A 245 5.34 -12.06 37.59
N PHE A 246 6.00 -12.06 36.43
CA PHE A 246 6.72 -13.22 35.92
C PHE A 246 7.80 -13.69 36.89
N GLN A 247 8.68 -12.80 37.36
CA GLN A 247 9.75 -13.12 38.29
C GLN A 247 9.21 -13.60 39.64
N GLY A 248 8.14 -13.01 40.15
CA GLY A 248 7.49 -13.43 41.39
C GLY A 248 7.01 -14.87 41.35
N VAL A 249 6.31 -15.26 40.28
CA VAL A 249 5.86 -16.66 40.11
C VAL A 249 7.05 -17.60 39.90
N MET A 250 8.05 -17.19 39.13
CA MET A 250 9.25 -17.98 38.86
C MET A 250 10.04 -18.26 40.16
N TYR A 251 10.32 -17.22 40.95
CA TYR A 251 11.03 -17.40 42.23
C TYR A 251 10.20 -18.17 43.23
N THR A 252 8.87 -18.00 43.25
CA THR A 252 7.98 -18.81 44.07
C THR A 252 8.10 -20.30 43.70
N ALA A 253 8.09 -20.62 42.40
CA ALA A 253 8.29 -22.00 41.93
C ALA A 253 9.67 -22.56 42.35
N ILE A 254 10.73 -21.75 42.22
CA ILE A 254 12.10 -22.13 42.67
C ILE A 254 12.11 -22.42 44.16
N VAL A 255 11.54 -21.53 44.99
CA VAL A 255 11.49 -21.74 46.47
C VAL A 255 10.70 -22.98 46.82
N LEU A 256 9.53 -23.22 46.20
CA LEU A 256 8.73 -24.42 46.43
C LEU A 256 9.51 -25.70 46.06
N ILE A 257 10.19 -25.71 44.92
CA ILE A 257 10.98 -26.85 44.46
C ILE A 257 12.17 -27.09 45.40
N LEU A 258 12.86 -26.04 45.85
CA LEU A 258 13.94 -26.16 46.84
C LEU A 258 13.41 -26.66 48.18
N TRP A 259 12.27 -26.17 48.64
CA TRP A 259 11.67 -26.59 49.91
C TRP A 259 11.21 -28.04 49.87
N PHE A 260 10.39 -28.43 48.89
CA PHE A 260 9.92 -29.82 48.80
C PHE A 260 11.05 -30.78 48.38
N GLY A 261 11.89 -30.38 47.42
CA GLY A 261 13.02 -31.16 46.93
C GLY A 261 14.07 -31.36 48.02
N GLY A 262 14.42 -30.34 48.81
CA GLY A 262 15.32 -30.45 49.95
C GLY A 262 14.80 -31.40 51.01
N ASN A 263 13.50 -31.30 51.36
CA ASN A 263 12.88 -32.28 52.27
C ASN A 263 12.92 -33.73 51.74
N MET A 264 12.75 -33.93 50.43
CA MET A 264 12.85 -35.24 49.79
C MET A 264 14.28 -35.76 49.77
N ILE A 265 15.29 -34.89 49.62
CA ILE A 265 16.71 -35.26 49.69
C ILE A 265 17.05 -35.71 51.11
N LEU A 266 16.65 -35.01 52.18
CA LEU A 266 16.84 -35.39 53.57
C LEU A 266 16.23 -36.76 53.85
N LYS A 267 15.09 -37.11 53.24
CA LYS A 267 14.43 -38.41 53.34
C LYS A 267 15.01 -39.47 52.39
N LYS A 268 16.08 -39.14 51.63
CA LYS A 268 16.71 -40.04 50.63
C LYS A 268 15.75 -40.50 49.53
N GLN A 269 14.72 -39.69 49.24
CA GLN A 269 13.72 -39.94 48.17
C GLN A 269 14.06 -39.25 46.86
N LEU A 270 15.01 -38.32 46.85
CA LEU A 270 15.47 -37.57 45.69
C LEU A 270 16.99 -37.40 45.76
N ALA A 271 17.66 -37.52 44.63
CA ALA A 271 19.08 -37.21 44.52
C ALA A 271 19.30 -35.70 44.24
N VAL A 272 20.47 -35.17 44.61
CA VAL A 272 20.80 -33.74 44.51
C VAL A 272 20.84 -33.26 43.06
N GLY A 273 21.38 -34.07 42.15
CA GLY A 273 21.43 -33.74 40.74
C GLY A 273 20.04 -33.65 40.09
N ASN A 274 19.09 -34.48 40.54
CA ASN A 274 17.69 -34.36 40.09
C ASN A 274 17.10 -33.01 40.48
N LEU A 275 17.36 -32.50 41.70
CA LEU A 275 16.91 -31.16 42.10
C LEU A 275 17.49 -30.07 41.22
N THR A 276 18.78 -30.16 40.87
CA THR A 276 19.45 -29.21 39.96
C THR A 276 18.84 -29.24 38.56
N GLY A 277 18.52 -30.43 38.03
CA GLY A 277 17.81 -30.58 36.76
C GLY A 277 16.43 -29.93 36.79
N PHE A 278 15.68 -30.11 37.89
CA PHE A 278 14.37 -29.43 38.07
C PHE A 278 14.48 -27.92 38.06
N LEU A 279 15.47 -27.32 38.71
CA LEU A 279 15.68 -25.88 38.70
C LEU A 279 15.91 -25.34 37.26
N SER A 280 16.67 -26.11 36.47
CA SER A 280 16.87 -25.76 35.04
C SER A 280 15.55 -25.82 34.24
N TYR A 281 14.70 -26.82 34.50
CA TYR A 281 13.39 -26.90 33.86
C TYR A 281 12.43 -25.77 34.28
N VAL A 282 12.49 -25.32 35.57
CA VAL A 282 11.69 -24.15 35.99
C VAL A 282 11.97 -22.96 35.08
N MET A 283 13.25 -22.65 34.91
CA MET A 283 13.64 -21.49 34.07
C MET A 283 13.17 -21.65 32.62
N GLN A 284 13.30 -22.83 32.03
CA GLN A 284 12.91 -23.10 30.67
C GLN A 284 11.37 -23.04 30.48
N VAL A 285 10.61 -23.70 31.35
CA VAL A 285 9.13 -23.74 31.32
C VAL A 285 8.55 -22.35 31.55
N MET A 286 9.06 -21.59 32.54
CA MET A 286 8.58 -20.24 32.79
C MET A 286 8.90 -19.30 31.62
N ASN A 287 10.14 -19.35 31.08
CA ASN A 287 10.48 -18.56 29.88
C ASN A 287 9.64 -18.92 28.68
N SER A 288 9.22 -20.18 28.51
CA SER A 288 8.34 -20.58 27.42
C SER A 288 6.98 -19.88 27.47
N MET A 289 6.43 -19.65 28.67
CA MET A 289 5.20 -18.91 28.87
C MET A 289 5.34 -17.43 28.43
N MET A 290 6.48 -16.81 28.75
CA MET A 290 6.75 -15.43 28.28
C MET A 290 6.88 -15.37 26.76
N MET A 291 7.52 -16.36 26.13
CA MET A 291 7.60 -16.46 24.68
C MET A 291 6.20 -16.55 24.05
N ILE A 292 5.32 -17.41 24.59
CA ILE A 292 3.95 -17.57 24.09
C ILE A 292 3.16 -16.24 24.23
N ALA A 293 3.29 -15.55 25.36
CA ALA A 293 2.62 -14.27 25.58
C ALA A 293 3.09 -13.19 24.57
N ASN A 294 4.38 -13.10 24.32
CA ASN A 294 4.95 -12.14 23.34
C ASN A 294 4.48 -12.42 21.91
N VAL A 295 4.39 -13.70 21.53
CA VAL A 295 3.85 -14.11 20.22
C VAL A 295 2.41 -13.67 20.04
N PHE A 296 1.59 -13.83 21.08
CA PHE A 296 0.19 -13.43 21.02
C PHE A 296 0.04 -11.91 20.75
N LEU A 297 0.85 -11.09 21.43
CA LEU A 297 0.88 -9.64 21.19
C LEU A 297 1.33 -9.30 19.76
N LEU A 298 2.36 -9.97 19.26
CA LEU A 298 2.89 -9.78 17.92
C LEU A 298 1.84 -10.14 16.85
N LEU A 299 1.16 -11.26 17.03
CA LEU A 299 0.08 -11.72 16.15
C LEU A 299 -1.08 -10.71 16.12
N THR A 300 -1.49 -10.22 17.28
CA THR A 300 -2.60 -9.24 17.37
C THR A 300 -2.28 -7.95 16.60
N ARG A 301 -1.05 -7.44 16.71
CA ARG A 301 -0.62 -6.24 15.97
C ARG A 301 -0.60 -6.44 14.46
N SER A 302 -0.21 -7.62 13.99
CA SER A 302 -0.11 -7.93 12.56
C SER A 302 -1.45 -8.21 11.89
N MET A 303 -2.51 -8.51 12.65
CA MET A 303 -3.84 -8.80 12.09
C MET A 303 -4.43 -7.62 11.32
N ALA A 304 -4.25 -6.39 11.80
CA ALA A 304 -4.73 -5.19 11.11
C ALA A 304 -4.03 -5.00 9.75
N SER A 305 -2.71 -5.19 9.70
CA SER A 305 -1.93 -5.13 8.46
C SER A 305 -2.33 -6.25 7.49
N ALA A 306 -2.55 -7.47 8.01
CA ALA A 306 -3.04 -8.59 7.20
C ALA A 306 -4.40 -8.28 6.56
N HIS A 307 -5.33 -7.66 7.31
CA HIS A 307 -6.63 -7.27 6.79
C HIS A 307 -6.51 -6.27 5.65
N ARG A 308 -5.72 -5.20 5.81
CA ARG A 308 -5.50 -4.19 4.77
C ARG A 308 -4.86 -4.74 3.49
N ILE A 309 -3.93 -5.69 3.61
CA ILE A 309 -3.34 -6.37 2.45
C ILE A 309 -4.40 -7.22 1.73
N VAL A 310 -5.19 -7.99 2.48
CA VAL A 310 -6.25 -8.85 1.91
C VAL A 310 -7.34 -8.02 1.26
N GLU A 311 -7.69 -6.87 1.79
CA GLU A 311 -8.62 -5.92 1.18
C GLU A 311 -8.18 -5.54 -0.24
N VAL A 312 -6.88 -5.26 -0.46
CA VAL A 312 -6.33 -5.01 -1.81
C VAL A 312 -6.40 -6.27 -2.68
N LEU A 313 -6.00 -7.43 -2.16
CA LEU A 313 -5.95 -8.66 -2.95
C LEU A 313 -7.33 -9.18 -3.36
N ASP A 314 -8.34 -8.97 -2.51
CA ASP A 314 -9.71 -9.44 -2.73
C ASP A 314 -10.63 -8.38 -3.35
N GLU A 315 -10.12 -7.14 -3.58
CA GLU A 315 -10.88 -6.09 -4.27
C GLU A 315 -11.36 -6.57 -5.65
N LYS A 316 -12.64 -6.35 -5.94
CA LYS A 316 -13.24 -6.75 -7.21
C LYS A 316 -12.82 -5.81 -8.33
N ILE A 317 -12.27 -6.38 -9.40
CA ILE A 317 -11.98 -5.63 -10.62
C ILE A 317 -13.31 -5.35 -11.33
N VAL A 318 -13.67 -4.08 -11.45
CA VAL A 318 -14.97 -3.65 -11.99
C VAL A 318 -14.98 -3.72 -13.51
N LEU A 319 -13.84 -3.35 -14.14
CA LEU A 319 -13.72 -3.29 -15.60
C LEU A 319 -12.86 -4.44 -16.13
N THR A 320 -13.47 -5.29 -16.93
CA THR A 320 -12.78 -6.39 -17.61
C THR A 320 -13.09 -6.37 -19.10
N SER A 321 -12.16 -6.86 -19.91
CA SER A 321 -12.43 -7.16 -21.32
C SER A 321 -13.40 -8.35 -21.43
N PRO A 322 -14.38 -8.33 -22.34
CA PRO A 322 -15.18 -9.51 -22.64
C PRO A 322 -14.34 -10.61 -23.28
N GLU A 323 -14.69 -11.89 -23.08
CA GLU A 323 -13.93 -13.04 -23.61
C GLU A 323 -13.75 -13.00 -25.14
N ASN A 324 -14.74 -12.46 -25.88
CA ASN A 324 -14.70 -12.30 -27.33
C ASN A 324 -14.78 -10.80 -27.71
N GLY A 325 -13.99 -9.96 -27.03
CA GLY A 325 -13.98 -8.53 -27.26
C GLY A 325 -13.56 -8.17 -28.68
N VAL A 326 -14.15 -7.10 -29.20
CA VAL A 326 -13.75 -6.51 -30.50
C VAL A 326 -12.35 -5.93 -30.37
N THR A 327 -11.42 -6.40 -31.21
CA THR A 327 -10.00 -6.06 -31.15
C THR A 327 -9.59 -4.89 -32.05
N GLU A 328 -10.53 -4.29 -32.77
CA GLU A 328 -10.23 -3.16 -33.66
C GLU A 328 -11.36 -2.13 -33.65
N VAL A 329 -11.00 -0.86 -33.50
CA VAL A 329 -11.88 0.28 -33.72
C VAL A 329 -11.73 0.74 -35.17
N THR A 330 -12.77 0.59 -35.96
CA THR A 330 -12.73 0.87 -37.41
C THR A 330 -12.74 2.36 -37.72
N GLU A 331 -13.55 3.14 -37.00
CA GLU A 331 -13.70 4.59 -37.19
C GLU A 331 -13.78 5.34 -35.86
N GLY A 332 -13.50 6.64 -35.87
CA GLY A 332 -13.46 7.49 -34.68
C GLY A 332 -14.79 8.18 -34.37
N SER A 333 -15.94 7.63 -34.72
CA SER A 333 -17.24 8.21 -34.32
C SER A 333 -17.51 7.91 -32.82
N VAL A 334 -18.16 8.86 -32.13
CA VAL A 334 -18.56 8.71 -30.71
C VAL A 334 -20.04 9.07 -30.58
N GLU A 335 -20.78 8.23 -29.87
CA GLU A 335 -22.20 8.45 -29.61
C GLU A 335 -22.53 8.14 -28.15
N PHE A 336 -23.19 9.08 -27.50
CA PHE A 336 -23.79 8.90 -26.17
C PHE A 336 -25.29 8.77 -26.34
N ASP A 337 -25.87 7.69 -25.83
CA ASP A 337 -27.28 7.37 -25.95
C ASP A 337 -27.88 7.29 -24.53
N ASN A 338 -28.52 8.39 -24.12
CA ASN A 338 -29.19 8.58 -22.83
C ASN A 338 -28.30 8.18 -21.63
N VAL A 339 -27.05 8.67 -21.60
CA VAL A 339 -26.02 8.30 -20.64
C VAL A 339 -26.19 9.06 -19.33
N SER A 340 -26.26 8.32 -18.22
CA SER A 340 -26.13 8.87 -16.87
C SER A 340 -25.01 8.15 -16.12
N PHE A 341 -24.26 8.87 -15.27
CA PHE A 341 -23.11 8.34 -14.56
C PHE A 341 -23.00 8.88 -13.13
N LYS A 342 -22.59 7.99 -12.21
CA LYS A 342 -22.21 8.28 -10.82
C LYS A 342 -20.86 7.68 -10.50
N TYR A 343 -20.03 8.37 -9.74
CA TYR A 343 -18.75 7.84 -9.23
C TYR A 343 -18.95 6.79 -8.12
N LYS A 344 -20.02 6.93 -7.32
CA LYS A 344 -20.40 5.97 -6.27
C LYS A 344 -21.88 5.64 -6.43
N GLU A 345 -22.23 4.36 -6.29
CA GLU A 345 -23.63 3.92 -6.43
C GLU A 345 -24.56 4.58 -5.40
N GLU A 346 -24.05 4.83 -4.18
CA GLU A 346 -24.82 5.47 -3.11
C GLU A 346 -24.98 6.99 -3.30
N ALA A 347 -24.29 7.62 -4.27
CA ALA A 347 -24.40 9.04 -4.50
C ALA A 347 -25.86 9.41 -4.87
N LYS A 348 -26.40 10.47 -4.24
CA LYS A 348 -27.79 10.93 -4.49
C LYS A 348 -27.93 11.52 -5.89
N GLU A 349 -26.92 12.20 -6.37
CA GLU A 349 -26.92 12.94 -7.64
C GLU A 349 -26.04 12.26 -8.68
N TYR A 350 -26.43 12.39 -9.93
CA TYR A 350 -25.64 11.96 -11.07
C TYR A 350 -24.60 13.03 -11.42
N ALA A 351 -23.38 12.62 -11.70
CA ALA A 351 -22.35 13.50 -12.27
C ALA A 351 -22.66 13.84 -13.74
N LEU A 352 -23.29 12.90 -14.46
CA LEU A 352 -23.86 13.13 -15.80
C LEU A 352 -25.29 12.60 -15.80
N SER A 353 -26.23 13.36 -16.38
CA SER A 353 -27.65 13.02 -16.42
C SER A 353 -28.19 13.10 -17.85
N ASP A 354 -28.69 11.96 -18.34
CA ASP A 354 -29.44 11.84 -19.61
C ASP A 354 -28.73 12.47 -20.83
N VAL A 355 -27.41 12.31 -20.89
CA VAL A 355 -26.57 12.86 -21.94
C VAL A 355 -26.79 12.12 -23.26
N THR A 356 -27.24 12.83 -24.28
CA THR A 356 -27.38 12.32 -25.66
C THR A 356 -26.65 13.27 -26.62
N LEU A 357 -25.60 12.75 -27.29
CA LEU A 357 -24.83 13.51 -28.25
C LEU A 357 -24.16 12.59 -29.28
N LYS A 358 -23.76 13.16 -30.41
CA LYS A 358 -23.09 12.42 -31.48
C LYS A 358 -21.95 13.26 -32.07
N ILE A 359 -20.78 12.62 -32.18
CA ILE A 359 -19.56 13.16 -32.79
C ILE A 359 -19.23 12.30 -34.00
N LYS A 360 -19.14 12.91 -35.19
CA LYS A 360 -18.80 12.18 -36.42
C LYS A 360 -17.30 11.92 -36.50
N ALA A 361 -16.93 10.83 -37.18
CA ALA A 361 -15.52 10.51 -37.43
C ALA A 361 -14.80 11.69 -38.13
N GLY A 362 -13.60 12.02 -37.64
CA GLY A 362 -12.78 13.13 -38.14
C GLY A 362 -13.20 14.54 -37.69
N GLN A 363 -14.32 14.66 -36.96
CA GLN A 363 -14.83 15.95 -36.47
C GLN A 363 -13.98 16.47 -35.30
N THR A 364 -13.80 17.78 -35.25
CA THR A 364 -13.21 18.48 -34.09
C THR A 364 -14.31 19.10 -33.25
N VAL A 365 -14.43 18.67 -31.99
CA VAL A 365 -15.50 19.10 -31.07
C VAL A 365 -14.91 19.82 -29.88
N GLY A 366 -15.44 21.00 -29.56
CA GLY A 366 -15.16 21.74 -28.35
C GLY A 366 -16.15 21.38 -27.23
N ILE A 367 -15.71 21.26 -26.01
CA ILE A 367 -16.57 21.09 -24.82
C ILE A 367 -16.33 22.27 -23.89
N LEU A 368 -17.39 23.05 -23.64
CA LEU A 368 -17.39 24.18 -22.72
C LEU A 368 -18.34 23.94 -21.54
N GLY A 369 -18.14 24.67 -20.46
CA GLY A 369 -19.01 24.66 -19.28
C GLY A 369 -18.26 25.16 -18.05
N GLY A 370 -18.99 25.50 -17.01
CA GLY A 370 -18.46 25.96 -15.73
C GLY A 370 -17.57 24.91 -15.04
N THR A 371 -16.86 25.34 -14.00
CA THR A 371 -16.12 24.41 -13.12
C THR A 371 -17.14 23.48 -12.44
N GLY A 372 -16.89 22.16 -12.45
CA GLY A 372 -17.81 21.17 -11.89
C GLY A 372 -18.91 20.69 -12.85
N SER A 373 -19.03 21.19 -14.08
CA SER A 373 -20.04 20.75 -15.06
C SER A 373 -19.81 19.35 -15.67
N SER A 374 -18.87 18.57 -15.12
CA SER A 374 -18.58 17.17 -15.47
C SER A 374 -18.00 16.93 -16.88
N LYS A 375 -17.27 17.90 -17.44
CA LYS A 375 -16.61 17.79 -18.76
C LYS A 375 -15.60 16.62 -18.81
N THR A 376 -14.70 16.56 -17.82
CA THR A 376 -13.72 15.48 -17.68
C THR A 376 -14.41 14.13 -17.54
N THR A 377 -15.49 14.06 -16.75
CA THR A 377 -16.28 12.82 -16.57
C THR A 377 -16.83 12.33 -17.92
N LEU A 378 -17.36 13.23 -18.73
CA LEU A 378 -17.92 12.87 -20.05
C LEU A 378 -16.87 12.19 -20.94
N VAL A 379 -15.69 12.78 -21.06
CA VAL A 379 -14.66 12.23 -21.97
C VAL A 379 -13.99 10.98 -21.43
N GLN A 380 -13.96 10.77 -20.12
CA GLN A 380 -13.41 9.55 -19.49
C GLN A 380 -14.25 8.30 -19.78
N LEU A 381 -15.53 8.45 -20.15
CA LEU A 381 -16.38 7.34 -20.55
C LEU A 381 -16.06 6.81 -21.96
N ILE A 382 -15.44 7.63 -22.83
CA ILE A 382 -15.11 7.25 -24.22
C ILE A 382 -14.05 6.12 -24.25
N PRO A 383 -12.88 6.23 -23.58
CA PRO A 383 -11.91 5.14 -23.47
C PRO A 383 -12.31 4.08 -22.42
N ARG A 384 -13.53 4.14 -21.90
CA ARG A 384 -14.04 3.25 -20.86
C ARG A 384 -13.10 3.21 -19.64
N LEU A 385 -12.77 4.40 -19.08
CA LEU A 385 -12.09 4.48 -17.79
C LEU A 385 -13.05 4.21 -16.63
N TYR A 386 -14.34 4.47 -16.88
CA TYR A 386 -15.49 4.10 -16.05
C TYR A 386 -16.60 3.52 -16.93
N ASP A 387 -17.45 2.69 -16.36
CA ASP A 387 -18.70 2.25 -17.01
C ASP A 387 -19.87 3.21 -16.69
N THR A 388 -20.79 3.36 -17.63
CA THR A 388 -22.00 4.16 -17.45
C THR A 388 -22.93 3.52 -16.41
N SER A 389 -23.57 4.34 -15.57
CA SER A 389 -24.64 3.86 -14.66
C SER A 389 -25.92 3.54 -15.41
N ARG A 390 -26.23 4.31 -16.46
CA ARG A 390 -27.35 4.10 -17.38
C ARG A 390 -26.96 4.55 -18.78
N GLY A 391 -27.66 4.03 -19.79
CA GLY A 391 -27.40 4.37 -21.19
C GLY A 391 -26.17 3.66 -21.76
N THR A 392 -25.77 4.08 -22.94
CA THR A 392 -24.72 3.42 -23.71
C THR A 392 -23.80 4.45 -24.37
N VAL A 393 -22.49 4.25 -24.27
CA VAL A 393 -21.48 4.97 -25.06
C VAL A 393 -21.03 4.04 -26.19
N ARG A 394 -21.04 4.56 -27.43
CA ARG A 394 -20.57 3.83 -28.59
C ARG A 394 -19.37 4.54 -29.21
N VAL A 395 -18.40 3.76 -29.65
CA VAL A 395 -17.23 4.17 -30.43
C VAL A 395 -17.20 3.36 -31.70
N GLY A 396 -17.08 4.00 -32.87
CA GLY A 396 -17.16 3.28 -34.16
C GLY A 396 -18.47 2.50 -34.33
N GLY A 397 -19.58 3.03 -33.82
CA GLY A 397 -20.90 2.41 -33.85
C GLY A 397 -21.15 1.22 -32.92
N LYS A 398 -20.14 0.77 -32.17
CA LYS A 398 -20.26 -0.35 -31.21
C LYS A 398 -20.16 0.14 -29.77
N ASP A 399 -20.89 -0.52 -28.86
CA ASP A 399 -20.81 -0.26 -27.40
C ASP A 399 -19.36 -0.41 -26.90
N VAL A 400 -18.87 0.54 -26.12
CA VAL A 400 -17.52 0.49 -25.54
C VAL A 400 -17.28 -0.75 -24.69
N ARG A 401 -18.34 -1.35 -24.13
CA ARG A 401 -18.29 -2.60 -23.35
C ARG A 401 -18.06 -3.85 -24.21
N ALA A 402 -18.28 -3.77 -25.50
CA ALA A 402 -18.07 -4.87 -26.44
C ALA A 402 -16.62 -4.97 -26.92
N TYR A 403 -15.81 -3.96 -26.67
CA TYR A 403 -14.40 -3.95 -27.07
C TYR A 403 -13.49 -4.65 -26.04
N ASP A 404 -12.39 -5.22 -26.55
CA ASP A 404 -11.20 -5.41 -25.72
C ASP A 404 -10.69 -4.05 -25.22
N LEU A 405 -10.37 -3.96 -23.92
CA LEU A 405 -9.98 -2.70 -23.29
C LEU A 405 -8.69 -2.11 -23.87
N ALA A 406 -7.72 -2.97 -24.21
CA ALA A 406 -6.47 -2.52 -24.82
C ALA A 406 -6.74 -1.94 -26.21
N ALA A 407 -7.50 -2.66 -27.06
CA ALA A 407 -7.85 -2.20 -28.40
C ALA A 407 -8.65 -0.89 -28.42
N LEU A 408 -9.58 -0.71 -27.46
CA LEU A 408 -10.31 0.54 -27.32
C LEU A 408 -9.39 1.70 -26.92
N ARG A 409 -8.51 1.47 -25.95
CA ARG A 409 -7.61 2.51 -25.40
C ARG A 409 -6.47 2.86 -26.35
N ASP A 410 -6.03 1.93 -27.19
CA ASP A 410 -5.07 2.21 -28.26
C ASP A 410 -5.69 3.10 -29.37
N ALA A 411 -7.01 2.98 -29.58
CA ALA A 411 -7.72 3.81 -30.54
C ALA A 411 -8.17 5.16 -29.97
N VAL A 412 -8.20 5.32 -28.65
CA VAL A 412 -8.66 6.54 -27.94
C VAL A 412 -7.57 7.06 -27.02
N ASN A 413 -6.77 8.00 -27.47
CA ASN A 413 -5.76 8.64 -26.64
C ASN A 413 -6.33 9.85 -25.90
N ILE A 414 -6.12 9.90 -24.61
CA ILE A 414 -6.54 10.99 -23.73
C ILE A 414 -5.33 11.66 -23.10
N ILE A 415 -5.27 12.99 -23.19
CA ILE A 415 -4.33 13.83 -22.47
C ILE A 415 -5.08 14.36 -21.25
N LEU A 416 -4.74 13.83 -20.09
CA LEU A 416 -5.39 14.17 -18.83
C LEU A 416 -5.01 15.58 -18.37
N GLN A 417 -5.88 16.22 -17.61
CA GLN A 417 -5.65 17.54 -17.00
C GLN A 417 -4.35 17.59 -16.19
N LYS A 418 -4.03 16.53 -15.45
CA LYS A 418 -2.76 16.40 -14.73
C LYS A 418 -1.72 15.75 -15.63
N ASN A 419 -0.74 16.54 -16.06
CA ASN A 419 0.36 16.09 -16.91
C ASN A 419 1.35 15.24 -16.11
N VAL A 420 1.37 13.93 -16.37
CA VAL A 420 2.25 12.96 -15.67
C VAL A 420 3.31 12.44 -16.64
N LEU A 421 4.57 12.63 -16.27
CA LEU A 421 5.73 12.04 -16.91
C LEU A 421 6.47 11.17 -15.88
N PHE A 422 7.08 10.10 -16.36
CA PHE A 422 7.82 9.14 -15.54
C PHE A 422 9.30 9.49 -15.50
N SER A 423 9.99 9.05 -14.46
CA SER A 423 11.45 9.06 -14.42
C SER A 423 12.01 8.20 -15.56
N GLY A 424 13.09 8.65 -16.19
CA GLY A 424 13.67 8.03 -17.37
C GLY A 424 13.91 9.07 -18.45
N THR A 425 14.24 8.68 -19.66
CA THR A 425 14.51 9.63 -20.75
C THR A 425 13.23 10.22 -21.33
N VAL A 426 13.34 11.37 -22.01
CA VAL A 426 12.24 11.92 -22.81
C VAL A 426 11.77 10.91 -23.85
N ARG A 427 12.70 10.23 -24.53
CA ARG A 427 12.44 9.16 -25.50
C ARG A 427 11.56 8.05 -24.92
N GLU A 428 11.93 7.52 -23.75
CA GLU A 428 11.15 6.48 -23.07
C GLU A 428 9.74 6.95 -22.75
N ASN A 429 9.59 8.18 -22.27
CA ASN A 429 8.29 8.78 -21.99
C ASN A 429 7.43 8.96 -23.24
N LEU A 430 8.00 9.33 -24.36
CA LEU A 430 7.29 9.51 -25.62
C LEU A 430 6.89 8.18 -26.26
N LYS A 431 7.72 7.14 -26.11
CA LYS A 431 7.41 5.77 -26.57
C LYS A 431 6.24 5.11 -25.86
N TRP A 432 5.72 5.68 -24.77
CA TRP A 432 4.44 5.24 -24.19
C TRP A 432 3.26 5.45 -25.16
N GLY A 433 3.35 6.39 -26.10
CA GLY A 433 2.35 6.57 -27.16
C GLY A 433 2.41 5.49 -28.23
N ASN A 434 3.61 5.01 -28.56
CA ASN A 434 3.87 3.88 -29.45
C ASN A 434 5.29 3.37 -29.18
N VAL A 435 5.41 2.13 -28.69
CA VAL A 435 6.68 1.49 -28.34
C VAL A 435 7.62 1.36 -29.54
N ASP A 436 7.05 1.12 -30.72
CA ASP A 436 7.79 0.89 -31.97
C ASP A 436 8.05 2.17 -32.76
N ALA A 437 7.73 3.36 -32.19
CA ALA A 437 7.93 4.62 -32.88
C ALA A 437 9.42 4.86 -33.21
N SER A 438 9.68 5.24 -34.47
CA SER A 438 11.01 5.69 -34.91
C SER A 438 11.34 7.07 -34.36
N ASP A 439 12.63 7.42 -34.38
CA ASP A 439 13.07 8.75 -33.95
C ASP A 439 12.45 9.87 -34.80
N GLU A 440 12.25 9.63 -36.09
CA GLU A 440 11.60 10.56 -37.01
C GLU A 440 10.16 10.82 -36.61
N GLU A 441 9.40 9.78 -36.28
CA GLU A 441 8.00 9.89 -35.81
C GLU A 441 7.95 10.62 -34.44
N ILE A 442 8.87 10.34 -33.55
CA ILE A 442 9.00 11.02 -32.25
C ILE A 442 9.25 12.53 -32.46
N TRP A 443 10.21 12.89 -33.33
CA TRP A 443 10.52 14.29 -33.63
C TRP A 443 9.37 14.99 -34.36
N GLU A 444 8.63 14.30 -35.25
CA GLU A 444 7.45 14.83 -35.89
C GLU A 444 6.37 15.18 -34.85
N ALA A 445 6.11 14.28 -33.92
CA ALA A 445 5.16 14.55 -32.83
C ALA A 445 5.65 15.68 -31.91
N CYS A 446 6.96 15.77 -31.63
CA CYS A 446 7.55 16.88 -30.88
C CYS A 446 7.36 18.22 -31.60
N ARG A 447 7.55 18.27 -32.90
CA ARG A 447 7.28 19.48 -33.71
C ARG A 447 5.80 19.88 -33.68
N ALA A 448 4.91 18.90 -33.84
CA ALA A 448 3.46 19.13 -33.77
C ALA A 448 2.99 19.66 -32.39
N ALA A 449 3.70 19.27 -31.33
CA ALA A 449 3.45 19.75 -29.96
C ALA A 449 4.34 20.95 -29.57
N CYS A 450 5.14 21.50 -30.47
CA CYS A 450 6.14 22.55 -30.22
C CYS A 450 7.14 22.18 -29.10
N ALA A 451 7.38 20.90 -28.86
CA ALA A 451 8.34 20.42 -27.87
C ALA A 451 9.78 20.46 -28.39
N ASP A 452 9.97 20.42 -29.69
CA ASP A 452 11.28 20.51 -30.36
C ASP A 452 12.00 21.81 -30.04
N GLU A 453 11.29 22.92 -29.85
CA GLU A 453 11.87 24.23 -29.54
C GLU A 453 12.74 24.21 -28.26
N PHE A 454 12.35 23.48 -27.23
CA PHE A 454 13.14 23.39 -26.01
C PHE A 454 14.03 22.13 -25.98
N LEU A 455 13.60 21.02 -26.60
CA LEU A 455 14.41 19.80 -26.67
C LEU A 455 15.70 20.03 -27.46
N ASN A 456 15.68 20.80 -28.53
CA ASN A 456 16.88 21.17 -29.31
C ASN A 456 17.87 22.05 -28.52
N ARG A 457 17.43 22.67 -27.41
CA ARG A 457 18.32 23.45 -26.51
C ARG A 457 18.88 22.60 -25.38
N MET A 458 18.37 21.40 -25.17
CA MET A 458 18.87 20.47 -24.16
C MET A 458 20.09 19.71 -24.70
N PRO A 459 21.17 19.57 -23.93
CA PRO A 459 22.38 18.92 -24.40
C PRO A 459 22.14 17.50 -24.95
N ASP A 460 21.25 16.73 -24.30
CA ASP A 460 20.99 15.33 -24.62
C ASP A 460 19.69 15.15 -25.44
N GLY A 461 18.98 16.22 -25.81
CA GLY A 461 17.76 16.16 -26.62
C GLY A 461 16.75 15.14 -26.11
N LEU A 462 16.41 14.12 -26.93
CA LEU A 462 15.49 13.05 -26.55
C LEU A 462 16.02 12.13 -25.44
N ASP A 463 17.32 12.07 -25.23
CA ASP A 463 17.92 11.24 -24.20
C ASP A 463 18.10 11.98 -22.86
N THR A 464 17.62 13.22 -22.79
CA THR A 464 17.54 13.99 -21.54
C THR A 464 16.77 13.21 -20.48
N VAL A 465 17.39 13.00 -19.30
CA VAL A 465 16.79 12.26 -18.18
C VAL A 465 15.81 13.16 -17.43
N LEU A 466 14.61 12.66 -17.23
CA LEU A 466 13.57 13.28 -16.42
C LEU A 466 13.62 12.72 -14.99
N GLU A 467 13.59 13.63 -14.03
CA GLU A 467 13.44 13.27 -12.61
C GLU A 467 12.02 12.79 -12.29
N GLN A 468 11.80 12.32 -11.07
CA GLN A 468 10.49 11.87 -10.62
C GLN A 468 9.42 12.96 -10.81
N GLY A 469 8.36 12.65 -11.58
CA GLY A 469 7.32 13.61 -11.96
C GLY A 469 7.85 14.73 -12.86
N ALA A 470 9.01 14.52 -13.50
CA ALA A 470 9.70 15.50 -14.36
C ALA A 470 9.90 16.87 -13.68
N SER A 471 10.32 16.88 -12.40
CA SER A 471 10.49 18.09 -11.59
C SER A 471 11.47 19.10 -12.23
N ASN A 472 12.36 18.61 -13.08
CA ASN A 472 13.33 19.39 -13.85
C ASN A 472 12.75 20.08 -15.12
N LEU A 473 11.44 19.95 -15.37
CA LEU A 473 10.74 20.61 -16.49
C LEU A 473 9.70 21.63 -15.99
N SER A 474 9.50 22.70 -16.76
CA SER A 474 8.39 23.64 -16.53
C SER A 474 7.03 23.00 -16.85
N GLY A 475 5.93 23.54 -16.30
CA GLY A 475 4.57 23.04 -16.54
C GLY A 475 4.21 22.98 -18.04
N GLY A 476 4.54 24.01 -18.81
CA GLY A 476 4.32 24.05 -20.25
C GLY A 476 5.18 23.06 -21.05
N GLN A 477 6.41 22.77 -20.61
CA GLN A 477 7.24 21.73 -21.20
C GLN A 477 6.68 20.34 -20.96
N LYS A 478 6.25 20.03 -19.71
CA LYS A 478 5.55 18.77 -19.38
C LYS A 478 4.32 18.57 -20.25
N GLN A 479 3.51 19.61 -20.39
CA GLN A 479 2.29 19.58 -21.16
C GLN A 479 2.55 19.28 -22.63
N ARG A 480 3.52 19.97 -23.27
CA ARG A 480 3.93 19.72 -24.64
C ARG A 480 4.45 18.30 -24.87
N LEU A 481 5.20 17.72 -23.92
CA LEU A 481 5.61 16.31 -24.00
C LEU A 481 4.43 15.34 -23.87
N CYS A 482 3.45 15.61 -22.99
CA CYS A 482 2.24 14.81 -22.90
C CYS A 482 1.40 14.87 -24.18
N ILE A 483 1.33 16.05 -24.83
CA ILE A 483 0.70 16.20 -26.15
C ILE A 483 1.47 15.39 -27.20
N ALA A 484 2.80 15.56 -27.28
CA ALA A 484 3.63 14.79 -28.20
C ALA A 484 3.44 13.29 -28.06
N ARG A 485 3.45 12.77 -26.81
CA ARG A 485 3.18 11.37 -26.50
C ARG A 485 1.84 10.87 -27.06
N ALA A 486 0.79 11.66 -26.90
CA ALA A 486 -0.53 11.30 -27.43
C ALA A 486 -0.58 11.33 -28.98
N LEU A 487 0.23 12.18 -29.62
CA LEU A 487 0.30 12.33 -31.07
C LEU A 487 1.12 11.24 -31.77
N ILE A 488 2.01 10.57 -31.08
CA ILE A 488 2.81 9.44 -31.60
C ILE A 488 1.92 8.21 -31.85
N GLY A 489 0.88 8.01 -31.04
CA GLY A 489 -0.07 6.91 -31.21
C GLY A 489 -0.87 7.02 -32.50
N LYS A 490 -1.34 5.88 -33.00
CA LYS A 490 -2.21 5.78 -34.18
C LYS A 490 -3.70 5.88 -33.81
N ALA A 491 -4.01 6.75 -32.83
CA ALA A 491 -5.36 6.92 -32.32
C ALA A 491 -6.35 7.38 -33.38
N LYS A 492 -7.57 6.85 -33.33
CA LYS A 492 -8.73 7.32 -34.13
C LYS A 492 -9.41 8.52 -33.47
N ILE A 493 -9.26 8.63 -32.14
CA ILE A 493 -9.85 9.69 -31.32
C ILE A 493 -8.76 10.24 -30.39
N LEU A 494 -8.61 11.57 -30.40
CA LEU A 494 -7.74 12.33 -29.49
C LEU A 494 -8.58 13.19 -28.57
N ILE A 495 -8.37 13.05 -27.27
CA ILE A 495 -9.07 13.81 -26.24
C ILE A 495 -8.08 14.72 -25.51
N PHE A 496 -8.37 16.01 -25.47
CA PHE A 496 -7.60 17.04 -24.79
C PHE A 496 -8.41 17.55 -23.60
N ASP A 497 -8.10 17.06 -22.40
CA ASP A 497 -8.79 17.49 -21.17
C ASP A 497 -8.01 18.63 -20.51
N ASP A 498 -8.42 19.88 -20.83
CA ASP A 498 -7.79 21.14 -20.36
C ASP A 498 -6.26 21.16 -20.50
N SER A 499 -5.78 20.49 -21.55
CA SER A 499 -4.35 20.15 -21.70
C SER A 499 -3.55 21.23 -22.44
N THR A 500 -4.09 22.44 -22.64
CA THR A 500 -3.37 23.59 -23.21
C THR A 500 -3.30 24.78 -22.25
N SER A 501 -3.84 24.67 -21.06
CA SER A 501 -3.96 25.78 -20.09
C SER A 501 -2.62 26.34 -19.57
N ALA A 502 -1.56 25.55 -19.57
CA ALA A 502 -0.21 25.98 -19.15
C ALA A 502 0.71 26.37 -20.33
N VAL A 503 0.18 26.38 -21.55
CA VAL A 503 0.91 26.77 -22.75
C VAL A 503 0.51 28.21 -23.14
N ASP A 504 1.44 28.99 -23.65
CA ASP A 504 1.18 30.34 -24.14
C ASP A 504 0.29 30.32 -25.40
N THR A 505 -0.42 31.40 -25.64
CA THR A 505 -1.42 31.51 -26.71
C THR A 505 -0.83 31.29 -28.12
N ALA A 506 0.43 31.69 -28.34
CA ALA A 506 1.07 31.50 -29.65
C ALA A 506 1.40 30.03 -29.91
N THR A 507 1.92 29.35 -28.91
CA THR A 507 2.21 27.90 -28.94
C THR A 507 0.91 27.10 -29.06
N GLU A 508 -0.14 27.45 -28.30
CA GLU A 508 -1.46 26.81 -28.41
C GLU A 508 -2.02 26.90 -29.82
N LYS A 509 -1.90 28.06 -30.49
CA LYS A 509 -2.31 28.25 -31.87
C LYS A 509 -1.58 27.29 -32.83
N LYS A 510 -0.24 27.17 -32.71
CA LYS A 510 0.56 26.24 -33.53
C LYS A 510 0.13 24.80 -33.34
N ILE A 511 -0.09 24.38 -32.09
CA ILE A 511 -0.58 23.03 -31.77
C ILE A 511 -1.94 22.76 -32.39
N ARG A 512 -2.88 23.72 -32.34
CA ARG A 512 -4.20 23.60 -32.99
C ARG A 512 -4.10 23.48 -34.50
N GLU A 513 -3.24 24.26 -35.15
CA GLU A 513 -2.99 24.17 -36.59
C GLU A 513 -2.43 22.79 -36.98
N ALA A 514 -1.46 22.25 -36.20
CA ALA A 514 -0.94 20.91 -36.40
C ALA A 514 -2.01 19.82 -36.22
N LEU A 515 -2.90 20.00 -35.25
CA LEU A 515 -4.03 19.09 -35.02
C LEU A 515 -5.06 19.17 -36.15
N ALA A 516 -5.36 20.36 -36.67
CA ALA A 516 -6.30 20.55 -37.79
C ALA A 516 -5.84 19.86 -39.07
N ALA A 517 -4.53 19.72 -39.29
CA ALA A 517 -3.96 19.00 -40.42
C ALA A 517 -4.28 17.49 -40.40
N ARG A 518 -4.55 16.90 -39.23
CA ARG A 518 -4.90 15.47 -39.08
C ARG A 518 -6.39 15.22 -39.28
N LYS A 519 -6.87 15.27 -40.51
CA LYS A 519 -8.30 15.21 -40.90
C LYS A 519 -9.01 13.88 -40.56
N ASN A 520 -8.28 12.77 -40.49
CA ASN A 520 -8.85 11.42 -40.25
C ASN A 520 -8.98 11.07 -38.78
N VAL A 521 -8.66 11.97 -37.86
CA VAL A 521 -8.68 11.75 -36.41
C VAL A 521 -9.77 12.65 -35.82
N THR A 522 -10.66 12.05 -35.04
CA THR A 522 -11.65 12.77 -34.23
C THR A 522 -10.98 13.44 -33.04
N LYS A 523 -11.29 14.70 -32.79
CA LYS A 523 -10.67 15.48 -31.71
C LYS A 523 -11.75 16.04 -30.80
N THR A 524 -11.57 15.81 -29.49
CA THR A 524 -12.42 16.40 -28.47
C THR A 524 -11.55 17.29 -27.59
N ILE A 525 -11.86 18.58 -27.54
CA ILE A 525 -11.08 19.59 -26.82
C ILE A 525 -11.94 20.15 -25.69
N ILE A 526 -11.60 19.79 -24.46
CA ILE A 526 -12.16 20.47 -23.28
C ILE A 526 -11.31 21.71 -23.02
N ALA A 527 -11.95 22.87 -22.98
CA ALA A 527 -11.28 24.12 -22.67
C ALA A 527 -12.12 24.98 -21.73
N GLN A 528 -11.44 25.82 -20.97
CA GLN A 528 -12.06 26.86 -20.15
C GLN A 528 -12.21 28.19 -20.96
N ARG A 529 -11.39 28.35 -22.04
CA ARG A 529 -11.39 29.54 -22.88
C ARG A 529 -12.17 29.27 -24.14
N VAL A 530 -13.10 30.20 -24.48
CA VAL A 530 -13.86 30.15 -25.71
C VAL A 530 -12.95 30.20 -26.95
N THR A 531 -11.87 30.98 -26.89
CA THR A 531 -10.88 31.11 -27.97
C THR A 531 -10.22 29.78 -28.35
N SER A 532 -10.18 28.81 -27.45
CA SER A 532 -9.62 27.48 -27.72
C SER A 532 -10.55 26.58 -28.54
N VAL A 533 -11.87 26.85 -28.53
CA VAL A 533 -12.88 26.00 -29.18
C VAL A 533 -13.73 26.71 -30.24
N MET A 534 -13.63 28.03 -30.39
CA MET A 534 -14.46 28.79 -31.31
C MET A 534 -14.31 28.38 -32.79
N ASN A 535 -13.19 27.76 -33.17
CA ASN A 535 -12.93 27.30 -34.53
C ASN A 535 -13.15 25.79 -34.71
N THR A 536 -13.81 25.13 -33.77
CA THR A 536 -14.17 23.71 -33.89
C THR A 536 -15.43 23.53 -34.72
N ASP A 537 -15.60 22.32 -35.30
CA ASP A 537 -16.79 22.04 -36.15
C ASP A 537 -18.09 22.07 -35.34
N GLN A 538 -17.99 21.80 -34.03
CA GLN A 538 -19.14 21.75 -33.11
C GLN A 538 -18.68 22.10 -31.71
N ILE A 539 -19.50 22.82 -30.97
CA ILE A 539 -19.29 23.11 -29.54
C ILE A 539 -20.44 22.51 -28.75
N ILE A 540 -20.11 21.79 -27.69
CA ILE A 540 -21.03 21.20 -26.70
C ILE A 540 -20.93 22.03 -25.43
N ILE A 541 -22.05 22.61 -24.99
CA ILE A 541 -22.14 23.31 -23.72
C ILE A 541 -22.67 22.33 -22.67
N LEU A 542 -21.88 22.08 -21.64
CA LEU A 542 -22.28 21.28 -20.47
C LEU A 542 -22.61 22.20 -19.31
N ASP A 543 -23.78 21.98 -18.72
CA ASP A 543 -24.22 22.67 -17.51
C ASP A 543 -24.83 21.65 -16.54
N ASP A 544 -24.37 21.66 -15.29
CA ASP A 544 -24.84 20.77 -14.22
C ASP A 544 -24.98 19.29 -14.66
N GLY A 545 -23.95 18.76 -15.34
CA GLY A 545 -23.90 17.36 -15.80
C GLY A 545 -24.85 17.02 -16.96
N LYS A 546 -25.44 18.02 -17.62
CA LYS A 546 -26.34 17.86 -18.77
C LYS A 546 -25.80 18.59 -19.99
N VAL A 547 -26.18 18.12 -21.18
CA VAL A 547 -25.96 18.86 -22.41
C VAL A 547 -26.99 20.00 -22.47
N HIS A 548 -26.53 21.24 -22.31
CA HIS A 548 -27.37 22.40 -22.40
C HIS A 548 -27.70 22.70 -23.87
N ARG A 549 -26.67 22.85 -24.71
CA ARG A 549 -26.82 23.11 -26.14
C ARG A 549 -25.62 22.60 -26.95
N ILE A 550 -25.88 22.33 -28.23
CA ILE A 550 -24.86 21.92 -29.19
C ILE A 550 -25.03 22.80 -30.43
N GLY A 551 -23.93 23.38 -30.94
CA GLY A 551 -23.97 24.23 -32.15
C GLY A 551 -22.57 24.65 -32.58
N THR A 552 -22.48 25.40 -33.66
CA THR A 552 -21.27 26.11 -34.09
C THR A 552 -21.08 27.39 -33.25
N HIS A 553 -19.90 27.98 -33.30
CA HIS A 553 -19.63 29.27 -32.64
C HIS A 553 -20.63 30.35 -33.04
N ALA A 554 -20.96 30.47 -34.35
CA ALA A 554 -21.89 31.48 -34.85
C ALA A 554 -23.31 31.24 -34.33
N GLU A 555 -23.80 30.01 -34.33
CA GLU A 555 -25.14 29.66 -33.83
C GLU A 555 -25.27 29.91 -32.33
N LEU A 556 -24.26 29.50 -31.53
CA LEU A 556 -24.29 29.70 -30.09
C LEU A 556 -24.15 31.17 -29.70
N LEU A 557 -23.34 31.93 -30.43
CA LEU A 557 -23.18 33.36 -30.17
C LEU A 557 -24.47 34.15 -30.51
N ALA A 558 -25.26 33.68 -31.49
CA ALA A 558 -26.53 34.30 -31.85
C ALA A 558 -27.64 33.98 -30.82
N ASP A 559 -27.74 32.73 -30.34
CA ASP A 559 -28.97 32.24 -29.72
C ASP A 559 -28.79 31.69 -28.29
N ASP A 560 -27.57 31.54 -27.77
CA ASP A 560 -27.35 30.93 -26.45
C ASP A 560 -26.85 31.93 -25.42
N PRO A 561 -27.67 32.26 -24.38
CA PRO A 561 -27.30 33.24 -23.36
C PRO A 561 -26.07 32.85 -22.54
N ILE A 562 -25.90 31.56 -22.23
CA ILE A 562 -24.76 31.08 -21.45
C ILE A 562 -23.46 31.26 -22.24
N TYR A 563 -23.49 30.89 -23.53
CA TYR A 563 -22.33 31.07 -24.39
C TYR A 563 -21.98 32.54 -24.59
N GLN A 564 -22.98 33.38 -24.77
CA GLN A 564 -22.82 34.85 -24.92
C GLN A 564 -22.18 35.47 -23.67
N GLU A 565 -22.62 35.05 -22.46
CA GLU A 565 -22.07 35.52 -21.19
C GLU A 565 -20.61 35.12 -21.04
N ILE A 566 -20.28 33.83 -21.28
CA ILE A 566 -18.91 33.32 -21.21
C ILE A 566 -18.01 34.03 -22.22
N TYR A 567 -18.49 34.22 -23.46
CA TYR A 567 -17.76 34.92 -24.51
C TYR A 567 -17.51 36.39 -24.14
N ALA A 568 -18.55 37.12 -23.72
CA ALA A 568 -18.44 38.52 -23.34
C ALA A 568 -17.51 38.75 -22.15
N SER A 569 -17.56 37.86 -21.14
CA SER A 569 -16.69 37.95 -19.95
C SER A 569 -15.21 37.77 -20.31
N GLN A 570 -14.91 36.87 -21.25
CA GLN A 570 -13.53 36.60 -21.67
C GLN A 570 -12.96 37.60 -22.67
N MET A 571 -13.79 38.23 -23.50
CA MET A 571 -13.36 39.26 -24.46
C MET A 571 -13.19 40.63 -23.81
N LYS A 572 -14.03 41.00 -22.82
CA LYS A 572 -13.87 42.27 -22.08
C LYS A 572 -12.60 42.28 -21.20
N GLY A 573 -12.19 41.14 -20.62
CA GLY A 573 -10.94 41.03 -19.86
C GLY A 573 -9.66 41.08 -20.72
N GLY A 574 -9.77 40.95 -22.04
CA GLY A 574 -8.64 41.08 -22.98
C GLY A 574 -8.28 42.54 -23.35
N ASP A 575 -9.25 43.43 -23.33
CA ASP A 575 -9.02 44.84 -23.70
C ASP A 575 -8.50 45.72 -22.55
N GLU A 576 -8.77 45.37 -21.30
CA GLU A 576 -8.26 46.13 -20.13
C GLU A 576 -6.76 45.93 -19.86
N ASN A 577 -6.17 44.79 -20.24
CA ASN A 577 -4.73 44.56 -20.09
C ASN A 577 -3.87 45.10 -21.24
N GLY A 578 -4.47 45.66 -22.30
CA GLY A 578 -3.77 46.24 -23.43
C GLY A 578 -3.57 47.77 -23.36
N SER A 579 -4.21 48.45 -22.39
CA SER A 579 -4.20 49.93 -22.33
C SER A 579 -3.35 50.54 -21.21
N GLU A 580 -2.65 49.72 -20.41
CA GLU A 580 -1.75 50.22 -19.32
C GLU A 580 -0.26 50.06 -19.62
N SER A 581 0.17 49.90 -20.88
CA SER A 581 1.57 49.94 -21.26
C SER A 581 1.79 50.95 -22.40
N LEU A 582 1.69 52.23 -22.08
CA LEU A 582 2.32 53.33 -22.80
C LEU A 582 2.97 54.29 -21.81
#